data_5ea1ebc518a9564003cbfe2a7df0c390
#
_entry.id   5ea1ebc518a9564003cbfe2a7df0c390
#
_cell.length_a   1.000
_cell.length_b   1.000
_cell.length_c   1.000
_cell.angle_alpha   90.00
_cell.angle_beta   90.00
_cell.angle_gamma   90.00
#
_symmetry.space_group_name_H-M   'P 1'
#
loop_
_entity.id
_entity.type
_entity.pdbx_description
1 polymer ?
#
loop_
_entity_poly.entity_id
_entity_poly.type
_entity_poly.pdbx_seq_one_letter_code
_entity_poly.pdbx_strand_id
1 'polypeptide(L)'
;MITIAVPMVISALITNVTNLIDNFTIRTRLAHAVSENLDFFKETFSASLLGSGTLDKDIGTYLYGCYFSALDFKNLITSITMSLGVSAIPALAAAVAMKNRKEVGSTINSVIRICMIVAAPAGLGIAALATPIMTLLYGGTNAENLIPISSPIVMIYGIATFVLALSTPLTNVLQAMGRADIPAKTVAIGAVIKVVCNFIFVGIPELNIYGATIGTILCYLFIIIANLYFTMKVSGCRINFISTIVKPMICATVCALCAYGTRMLLLNVLTFGDPSSRLNGANLSTLFAVAVAVVVYAVGMLLIKGFAYDDIVMLPKGKKIAKALEKFHLIG
;
A
#
# COMPACT_ATOMS: atom_id res chain seq x y z
N MET A 1 0.42 31.42 -9.77
CA MET A 1 -0.47 30.58 -8.96
C MET A 1 -1.43 29.76 -9.80
N ILE A 2 -2.23 30.32 -10.68
CA ILE A 2 -3.20 29.60 -11.53
C ILE A 2 -2.54 28.49 -12.37
N THR A 3 -1.36 28.73 -12.94
CA THR A 3 -0.62 27.80 -13.80
C THR A 3 -0.21 26.49 -13.09
N ILE A 4 -0.08 26.50 -11.77
CA ILE A 4 0.24 25.31 -10.97
C ILE A 4 -1.06 24.71 -10.40
N ALA A 5 -2.00 25.53 -9.97
CA ALA A 5 -3.25 25.09 -9.38
C ALA A 5 -4.12 24.29 -10.36
N VAL A 6 -4.23 24.72 -11.62
CA VAL A 6 -5.05 24.04 -12.63
C VAL A 6 -4.62 22.58 -12.88
N PRO A 7 -3.33 22.26 -13.15
CA PRO A 7 -2.91 20.87 -13.30
C PRO A 7 -3.10 20.02 -12.05
N MET A 8 -2.96 20.60 -10.85
CA MET A 8 -3.21 19.87 -9.59
C MET A 8 -4.69 19.50 -9.43
N VAL A 9 -5.59 20.45 -9.71
CA VAL A 9 -7.04 20.19 -9.69
C VAL A 9 -7.43 19.15 -10.74
N ILE A 10 -6.87 19.26 -11.95
CA ILE A 10 -7.10 18.28 -13.02
C ILE A 10 -6.63 16.88 -12.58
N SER A 11 -5.46 16.76 -11.97
CA SER A 11 -4.97 15.46 -11.47
C SER A 11 -5.91 14.87 -10.42
N ALA A 12 -6.41 15.70 -9.49
CA ALA A 12 -7.35 15.26 -8.46
C ALA A 12 -8.70 14.83 -9.07
N LEU A 13 -9.22 15.58 -10.04
CA LEU A 13 -10.44 15.24 -10.76
C LEU A 13 -10.28 13.94 -11.54
N ILE A 14 -9.17 13.76 -12.27
CA ILE A 14 -8.87 12.50 -12.99
C ILE A 14 -8.87 11.33 -12.01
N THR A 15 -8.24 11.47 -10.85
CA THR A 15 -8.19 10.40 -9.85
C THR A 15 -9.58 10.04 -9.34
N ASN A 16 -10.42 11.01 -9.00
CA ASN A 16 -11.77 10.77 -8.49
C ASN A 16 -12.69 10.17 -9.57
N VAL A 17 -12.65 10.70 -10.79
CA VAL A 17 -13.41 10.16 -11.93
C VAL A 17 -12.96 8.73 -12.24
N THR A 18 -11.65 8.47 -12.19
CA THR A 18 -11.10 7.12 -12.39
C THR A 18 -11.62 6.14 -11.34
N ASN A 19 -11.70 6.55 -10.07
CA ASN A 19 -12.25 5.68 -9.02
C ASN A 19 -13.73 5.36 -9.26
N LEU A 20 -14.52 6.31 -9.76
CA LEU A 20 -15.92 6.05 -10.11
C LEU A 20 -16.03 5.09 -11.30
N ILE A 21 -15.27 5.33 -12.37
CA ILE A 21 -15.24 4.44 -13.54
C ILE A 21 -14.76 3.04 -13.14
N ASP A 22 -13.75 2.96 -12.29
CA ASP A 22 -13.20 1.71 -11.78
C ASP A 22 -14.27 0.89 -11.05
N ASN A 23 -14.96 1.50 -10.10
CA ASN A 23 -16.04 0.86 -9.36
C ASN A 23 -17.16 0.37 -10.29
N PHE A 24 -17.56 1.19 -11.25
CA PHE A 24 -18.59 0.83 -12.22
C PHE A 24 -18.13 -0.32 -13.13
N THR A 25 -16.90 -0.24 -13.66
CA THR A 25 -16.33 -1.24 -14.57
C THR A 25 -16.18 -2.60 -13.88
N ILE A 26 -15.64 -2.61 -12.67
CA ILE A 26 -15.46 -3.86 -11.90
C ILE A 26 -16.82 -4.52 -11.63
N ARG A 27 -17.79 -3.75 -11.11
CA ARG A 27 -19.12 -4.30 -10.77
C ARG A 27 -19.84 -4.85 -12.00
N THR A 28 -19.83 -4.09 -13.11
CA THR A 28 -20.52 -4.50 -14.33
C THR A 28 -19.87 -5.73 -14.95
N ARG A 29 -18.53 -5.77 -15.05
CA ARG A 29 -17.80 -6.91 -15.63
C ARG A 29 -17.90 -8.15 -14.75
N LEU A 30 -17.84 -7.98 -13.43
CA LEU A 30 -17.99 -9.10 -12.50
C LEU A 30 -19.41 -9.69 -12.56
N ALA A 31 -20.44 -8.84 -12.60
CA ALA A 31 -21.83 -9.32 -12.75
C ALA A 31 -22.01 -10.09 -14.07
N HIS A 32 -21.42 -9.61 -15.17
CA HIS A 32 -21.46 -10.31 -16.46
C HIS A 32 -20.71 -11.64 -16.41
N ALA A 33 -19.48 -11.67 -15.86
CA ALA A 33 -18.69 -12.90 -15.72
C ALA A 33 -19.41 -13.96 -14.87
N VAL A 34 -20.07 -13.53 -13.78
CA VAL A 34 -20.88 -14.42 -12.93
C VAL A 34 -22.09 -14.95 -13.68
N SER A 35 -22.80 -14.10 -14.46
CA SER A 35 -23.99 -14.53 -15.20
C SER A 35 -23.68 -15.53 -16.31
N GLU A 36 -22.52 -15.43 -16.94
CA GLU A 36 -22.08 -16.36 -17.99
C GLU A 36 -21.49 -17.68 -17.45
N ASN A 37 -20.93 -17.66 -16.23
CA ASN A 37 -20.20 -18.78 -15.64
C ASN A 37 -20.67 -19.10 -14.22
N LEU A 38 -22.00 -19.11 -14.00
CA LEU A 38 -22.60 -19.21 -12.66
C LEU A 38 -22.14 -20.45 -11.89
N ASP A 39 -22.08 -21.61 -12.54
CA ASP A 39 -21.70 -22.88 -11.91
C ASP A 39 -20.25 -22.85 -11.43
N PHE A 40 -19.34 -22.29 -12.24
CA PHE A 40 -17.93 -22.09 -11.85
C PHE A 40 -17.80 -21.23 -10.58
N PHE A 41 -18.53 -20.11 -10.50
CA PHE A 41 -18.48 -19.24 -9.33
C PHE A 41 -19.09 -19.90 -8.08
N LYS A 42 -20.16 -20.65 -8.24
CA LYS A 42 -20.76 -21.43 -7.15
C LYS A 42 -19.83 -22.49 -6.61
N GLU A 43 -19.15 -23.22 -7.49
CA GLU A 43 -18.18 -24.24 -7.09
C GLU A 43 -16.98 -23.62 -6.40
N THR A 44 -16.38 -22.59 -7.01
CA THR A 44 -15.15 -21.93 -6.52
C THR A 44 -15.35 -21.26 -5.16
N PHE A 45 -16.48 -20.61 -4.93
CA PHE A 45 -16.77 -19.85 -3.71
C PHE A 45 -17.84 -20.49 -2.82
N SER A 46 -18.12 -21.77 -3.00
CA SER A 46 -19.23 -22.49 -2.35
C SER A 46 -19.31 -22.26 -0.85
N ALA A 47 -18.20 -22.45 -0.12
CA ALA A 47 -18.17 -22.27 1.34
C ALA A 47 -18.57 -20.87 1.79
N SER A 48 -18.03 -19.83 1.12
CA SER A 48 -18.32 -18.43 1.45
C SER A 48 -19.74 -18.01 1.07
N LEU A 49 -20.25 -18.49 -0.07
CA LEU A 49 -21.60 -18.19 -0.54
C LEU A 49 -22.67 -18.86 0.32
N LEU A 50 -22.50 -20.14 0.66
CA LEU A 50 -23.41 -20.86 1.53
C LEU A 50 -23.43 -20.26 2.94
N GLY A 51 -22.26 -19.95 3.51
CA GLY A 51 -22.16 -19.37 4.83
C GLY A 51 -22.74 -17.95 4.93
N SER A 52 -22.69 -17.17 3.84
CA SER A 52 -23.26 -15.82 3.79
C SER A 52 -24.75 -15.79 3.41
N GLY A 53 -25.31 -16.91 2.94
CA GLY A 53 -26.69 -16.95 2.42
C GLY A 53 -26.88 -16.12 1.14
N THR A 54 -25.83 -15.91 0.36
CA THR A 54 -25.87 -15.09 -0.85
C THR A 54 -26.66 -15.77 -1.96
N LEU A 55 -27.63 -15.05 -2.53
CA LEU A 55 -28.40 -15.52 -3.67
C LEU A 55 -27.57 -15.45 -4.98
N ASP A 56 -27.89 -16.30 -5.94
CA ASP A 56 -27.20 -16.40 -7.24
C ASP A 56 -27.03 -15.03 -7.95
N LYS A 57 -28.09 -14.22 -7.94
CA LYS A 57 -28.09 -12.87 -8.54
C LYS A 57 -27.18 -11.87 -7.83
N ASP A 58 -26.81 -12.15 -6.58
CA ASP A 58 -26.05 -11.23 -5.71
C ASP A 58 -24.58 -11.62 -5.58
N ILE A 59 -24.14 -12.75 -6.19
CA ILE A 59 -22.77 -13.25 -6.12
C ILE A 59 -21.75 -12.17 -6.54
N GLY A 60 -21.98 -11.49 -7.67
CA GLY A 60 -21.10 -10.41 -8.14
C GLY A 60 -21.00 -9.25 -7.14
N THR A 61 -22.12 -8.89 -6.50
CA THR A 61 -22.14 -7.83 -5.47
C THR A 61 -21.40 -8.28 -4.21
N TYR A 62 -21.55 -9.53 -3.81
CA TYR A 62 -20.84 -10.10 -2.66
C TYR A 62 -19.32 -10.13 -2.88
N LEU A 63 -18.86 -10.63 -4.03
CA LEU A 63 -17.45 -10.66 -4.38
C LEU A 63 -16.85 -9.25 -4.45
N TYR A 64 -17.61 -8.28 -4.98
CA TYR A 64 -17.20 -6.88 -4.95
C TYR A 64 -17.08 -6.33 -3.52
N GLY A 65 -17.99 -6.73 -2.62
CA GLY A 65 -17.91 -6.40 -1.19
C GLY A 65 -16.63 -6.96 -0.53
N CYS A 66 -16.27 -8.20 -0.86
CA CYS A 66 -15.01 -8.81 -0.43
C CYS A 66 -13.77 -8.03 -0.91
N TYR A 67 -13.78 -7.59 -2.16
CA TYR A 67 -12.73 -6.73 -2.70
C TYR A 67 -12.67 -5.38 -1.99
N PHE A 68 -13.82 -4.76 -1.78
CA PHE A 68 -13.91 -3.45 -1.14
C PHE A 68 -13.36 -3.45 0.27
N SER A 69 -13.62 -4.50 1.08
CA SER A 69 -13.07 -4.66 2.42
C SER A 69 -11.53 -4.75 2.42
N ALA A 70 -10.94 -5.34 1.36
CA ALA A 70 -9.49 -5.41 1.21
C ALA A 70 -8.86 -4.07 0.80
N LEU A 71 -9.60 -3.18 0.13
CA LEU A 71 -9.11 -1.85 -0.26
C LEU A 71 -8.78 -0.96 0.94
N ASP A 72 -9.42 -1.15 2.08
CA ASP A 72 -9.17 -0.34 3.28
C ASP A 72 -7.72 -0.48 3.74
N PHE A 73 -7.14 -1.67 3.66
CA PHE A 73 -5.73 -1.91 4.01
C PHE A 73 -4.77 -1.19 3.05
N LYS A 74 -5.05 -1.24 1.74
CA LYS A 74 -4.29 -0.48 0.75
C LYS A 74 -4.37 1.03 1.05
N ASN A 75 -5.58 1.54 1.31
CA ASN A 75 -5.82 2.96 1.54
C ASN A 75 -5.18 3.46 2.83
N LEU A 76 -5.16 2.64 3.89
CA LEU A 76 -4.51 2.97 5.16
C LEU A 76 -3.03 3.30 4.96
N ILE A 77 -2.29 2.43 4.27
CA ILE A 77 -0.85 2.63 4.06
C ILE A 77 -0.58 3.81 3.13
N THR A 78 -1.35 3.94 2.04
CA THR A 78 -1.18 5.05 1.10
C THR A 78 -1.53 6.40 1.74
N SER A 79 -2.47 6.46 2.67
CA SER A 79 -2.83 7.69 3.40
C SER A 79 -1.69 8.16 4.32
N ILE A 80 -1.01 7.23 5.00
CA ILE A 80 0.14 7.56 5.85
C ILE A 80 1.29 8.11 4.98
N THR A 81 1.62 7.44 3.88
CA THR A 81 2.71 7.88 3.01
C THR A 81 2.38 9.18 2.28
N MET A 82 1.11 9.42 1.97
CA MET A 82 0.65 10.70 1.42
C MET A 82 0.95 11.85 2.39
N SER A 83 0.65 11.70 3.67
CA SER A 83 0.90 12.73 4.69
C SER A 83 2.40 13.04 4.82
N LEU A 84 3.25 12.01 4.76
CA LEU A 84 4.70 12.15 4.76
C LEU A 84 5.20 12.87 3.50
N GLY A 85 4.67 12.55 2.33
CA GLY A 85 5.02 13.21 1.07
C GLY A 85 4.64 14.69 1.06
N VAL A 86 3.46 15.05 1.59
CA VAL A 86 2.99 16.44 1.66
C VAL A 86 3.87 17.28 2.60
N SER A 87 4.34 16.73 3.71
CA SER A 87 5.18 17.46 4.68
C SER A 87 6.52 17.93 4.09
N ALA A 88 7.02 17.27 3.07
CA ALA A 88 8.29 17.62 2.42
C ALA A 88 8.15 18.67 1.30
N ILE A 89 6.92 18.98 0.83
CA ILE A 89 6.69 19.92 -0.28
C ILE A 89 7.33 21.30 -0.03
N PRO A 90 7.17 21.94 1.16
CA PRO A 90 7.75 23.27 1.38
C PRO A 90 9.28 23.28 1.32
N ALA A 91 9.93 22.27 1.91
CA ALA A 91 11.39 22.15 1.90
C ALA A 91 11.92 21.95 0.48
N LEU A 92 11.27 21.08 -0.30
CA LEU A 92 11.65 20.84 -1.69
C LEU A 92 11.45 22.08 -2.56
N ALA A 93 10.32 22.76 -2.42
CA ALA A 93 10.03 23.98 -3.18
C ALA A 93 11.07 25.09 -2.87
N ALA A 94 11.48 25.25 -1.62
CA ALA A 94 12.52 26.18 -1.22
C ALA A 94 13.87 25.82 -1.85
N ALA A 95 14.29 24.56 -1.79
CA ALA A 95 15.54 24.08 -2.39
C ALA A 95 15.56 24.30 -3.93
N VAL A 96 14.42 24.08 -4.60
CA VAL A 96 14.25 24.34 -6.04
C VAL A 96 14.37 25.84 -6.35
N ALA A 97 13.71 26.71 -5.54
CA ALA A 97 13.78 28.16 -5.71
C ALA A 97 15.20 28.71 -5.55
N MET A 98 15.98 28.15 -4.61
CA MET A 98 17.40 28.49 -4.40
C MET A 98 18.34 27.85 -5.44
N LYS A 99 17.82 27.07 -6.38
CA LYS A 99 18.62 26.32 -7.40
C LYS A 99 19.71 25.43 -6.76
N ASN A 100 19.50 24.99 -5.52
CA ASN A 100 20.43 24.12 -4.80
C ASN A 100 20.18 22.64 -5.15
N ARG A 101 20.82 22.17 -6.23
CA ARG A 101 20.64 20.80 -6.73
C ARG A 101 20.99 19.73 -5.69
N LYS A 102 21.99 19.97 -4.83
CA LYS A 102 22.39 19.00 -3.80
C LYS A 102 21.27 18.82 -2.77
N GLU A 103 20.67 19.91 -2.33
CA GLU A 103 19.57 19.90 -1.38
C GLU A 103 18.28 19.32 -1.99
N VAL A 104 17.98 19.65 -3.26
CA VAL A 104 16.89 19.01 -4.02
C VAL A 104 17.06 17.49 -4.04
N GLY A 105 18.24 16.99 -4.38
CA GLY A 105 18.53 15.55 -4.43
C GLY A 105 18.46 14.88 -3.04
N SER A 106 18.96 15.53 -1.99
CA SER A 106 18.87 15.04 -0.61
C SER A 106 17.39 14.93 -0.19
N THR A 107 16.61 15.98 -0.39
CA THR A 107 15.20 16.02 -0.03
C THR A 107 14.38 14.96 -0.77
N ILE A 108 14.60 14.76 -2.08
CA ILE A 108 13.91 13.71 -2.86
C ILE A 108 14.25 12.33 -2.29
N ASN A 109 15.53 12.04 -2.03
CA ASN A 109 15.95 10.76 -1.46
C ASN A 109 15.35 10.55 -0.07
N SER A 110 15.30 11.57 0.78
CA SER A 110 14.68 11.51 2.11
C SER A 110 13.19 11.24 2.04
N VAL A 111 12.46 11.90 1.15
CA VAL A 111 11.01 11.65 0.95
C VAL A 111 10.76 10.19 0.59
N ILE A 112 11.47 9.67 -0.43
CA ILE A 112 11.31 8.28 -0.87
C ILE A 112 11.65 7.32 0.28
N ARG A 113 12.77 7.56 0.98
CA ARG A 113 13.23 6.72 2.07
C ARG A 113 12.27 6.69 3.24
N ILE A 114 11.78 7.85 3.72
CA ILE A 114 10.81 7.94 4.81
C ILE A 114 9.52 7.20 4.46
N CYS A 115 9.02 7.38 3.23
CA CYS A 115 7.83 6.65 2.77
C CYS A 115 8.06 5.14 2.75
N MET A 116 9.24 4.68 2.30
CA MET A 116 9.57 3.25 2.29
C MET A 116 9.82 2.67 3.68
N ILE A 117 10.39 3.44 4.61
CA ILE A 117 10.58 3.04 6.02
C ILE A 117 9.23 2.70 6.67
N VAL A 118 8.16 3.40 6.30
CA VAL A 118 6.82 3.14 6.85
C VAL A 118 6.08 2.10 6.01
N ALA A 119 6.09 2.23 4.69
CA ALA A 119 5.29 1.41 3.80
C ALA A 119 5.78 -0.03 3.70
N ALA A 120 7.11 -0.28 3.69
CA ALA A 120 7.64 -1.62 3.51
C ALA A 120 7.27 -2.56 4.66
N PRO A 121 7.50 -2.24 5.95
CA PRO A 121 7.12 -3.12 7.05
C PRO A 121 5.59 -3.24 7.20
N ALA A 122 4.85 -2.15 7.00
CA ALA A 122 3.40 -2.18 7.06
C ALA A 122 2.81 -3.09 5.98
N GLY A 123 3.28 -2.96 4.73
CA GLY A 123 2.80 -3.78 3.62
C GLY A 123 3.17 -5.24 3.75
N LEU A 124 4.45 -5.57 3.94
CA LEU A 124 4.90 -6.95 4.08
C LEU A 124 4.39 -7.61 5.37
N GLY A 125 4.24 -6.83 6.46
CA GLY A 125 3.63 -7.31 7.69
C GLY A 125 2.14 -7.66 7.50
N ILE A 126 1.38 -6.80 6.82
CA ILE A 126 -0.02 -7.07 6.44
C ILE A 126 -0.08 -8.27 5.49
N ALA A 127 0.83 -8.39 4.52
CA ALA A 127 0.86 -9.54 3.62
C ALA A 127 1.09 -10.87 4.36
N ALA A 128 2.07 -10.91 5.29
CA ALA A 128 2.40 -12.10 6.07
C ALA A 128 1.28 -12.50 7.03
N LEU A 129 0.52 -11.53 7.53
CA LEU A 129 -0.55 -11.73 8.50
C LEU A 129 -1.95 -11.43 7.92
N ALA A 130 -2.13 -11.50 6.59
CA ALA A 130 -3.37 -11.10 5.93
C ALA A 130 -4.61 -11.82 6.49
N THR A 131 -4.61 -13.15 6.48
CA THR A 131 -5.72 -13.94 7.03
C THR A 131 -5.90 -13.71 8.55
N PRO A 132 -4.86 -13.75 9.40
CA PRO A 132 -4.99 -13.40 10.81
C PRO A 132 -5.60 -12.02 11.09
N ILE A 133 -5.17 -11.01 10.34
CA ILE A 133 -5.68 -9.65 10.49
C ILE A 133 -7.15 -9.58 10.06
N MET A 134 -7.51 -10.22 8.95
CA MET A 134 -8.90 -10.30 8.51
C MET A 134 -9.77 -11.04 9.54
N THR A 135 -9.27 -12.14 10.12
CA THR A 135 -9.97 -12.88 11.19
C THR A 135 -10.13 -12.02 12.46
N LEU A 136 -9.11 -11.24 12.83
CA LEU A 136 -9.20 -10.32 13.98
C LEU A 136 -10.30 -9.27 13.82
N LEU A 137 -10.53 -8.79 12.58
CA LEU A 137 -11.49 -7.74 12.30
C LEU A 137 -12.90 -8.26 12.02
N TYR A 138 -13.01 -9.36 11.28
CA TYR A 138 -14.29 -9.88 10.77
C TYR A 138 -14.69 -11.22 11.39
N GLY A 139 -13.79 -11.95 12.06
CA GLY A 139 -14.10 -13.21 12.73
C GLY A 139 -15.15 -13.03 13.82
N GLY A 140 -16.05 -14.00 13.95
CA GLY A 140 -17.19 -13.94 14.85
C GLY A 140 -18.24 -12.88 14.51
N THR A 141 -18.19 -12.31 13.30
CA THR A 141 -19.21 -11.37 12.79
C THR A 141 -20.00 -11.98 11.63
N ASN A 142 -21.11 -11.36 11.25
CA ASN A 142 -21.87 -11.77 10.06
C ASN A 142 -21.07 -11.66 8.75
N ALA A 143 -19.92 -11.00 8.78
CA ALA A 143 -19.01 -10.82 7.64
C ALA A 143 -17.83 -11.81 7.63
N GLU A 144 -17.81 -12.81 8.50
CA GLU A 144 -16.72 -13.81 8.59
C GLU A 144 -16.50 -14.55 7.26
N ASN A 145 -17.57 -14.83 6.53
CA ASN A 145 -17.53 -15.54 5.25
C ASN A 145 -16.78 -14.81 4.13
N LEU A 146 -16.49 -13.50 4.28
CA LEU A 146 -15.66 -12.77 3.33
C LEU A 146 -14.15 -13.03 3.47
N ILE A 147 -13.70 -13.55 4.63
CA ILE A 147 -12.28 -13.72 4.97
C ILE A 147 -11.52 -14.56 3.92
N PRO A 148 -12.02 -15.72 3.47
CA PRO A 148 -11.30 -16.55 2.50
C PRO A 148 -11.05 -15.85 1.15
N ILE A 149 -11.95 -14.95 0.75
CA ILE A 149 -11.88 -14.23 -0.53
C ILE A 149 -11.05 -12.95 -0.39
N SER A 150 -11.24 -12.21 0.70
CA SER A 150 -10.58 -10.91 0.91
C SER A 150 -9.13 -11.07 1.36
N SER A 151 -8.76 -12.11 2.13
CA SER A 151 -7.40 -12.30 2.63
C SER A 151 -6.34 -12.41 1.52
N PRO A 152 -6.54 -13.16 0.43
CA PRO A 152 -5.59 -13.18 -0.68
C PRO A 152 -5.43 -11.80 -1.35
N ILE A 153 -6.51 -11.02 -1.45
CA ILE A 153 -6.47 -9.66 -2.00
C ILE A 153 -5.64 -8.74 -1.10
N VAL A 154 -5.85 -8.80 0.22
CA VAL A 154 -5.05 -8.06 1.22
C VAL A 154 -3.58 -8.45 1.13
N MET A 155 -3.27 -9.75 1.00
CA MET A 155 -1.91 -10.24 0.84
C MET A 155 -1.25 -9.68 -0.43
N ILE A 156 -1.93 -9.71 -1.57
CA ILE A 156 -1.42 -9.19 -2.85
C ILE A 156 -1.17 -7.66 -2.73
N TYR A 157 -2.11 -6.90 -2.16
CA TYR A 157 -1.91 -5.47 -1.92
C TYR A 157 -0.80 -5.20 -0.92
N GLY A 158 -0.64 -6.01 0.11
CA GLY A 158 0.46 -5.92 1.06
C GLY A 158 1.82 -6.07 0.37
N ILE A 159 1.99 -7.08 -0.48
CA ILE A 159 3.21 -7.28 -1.28
C ILE A 159 3.44 -6.09 -2.21
N ALA A 160 2.38 -5.58 -2.87
CA ALA A 160 2.48 -4.47 -3.80
C ALA A 160 2.61 -3.08 -3.13
N THR A 161 2.56 -3.01 -1.80
CA THR A 161 2.51 -1.75 -1.06
C THR A 161 3.67 -0.81 -1.37
N PHE A 162 4.88 -1.35 -1.59
CA PHE A 162 6.04 -0.52 -1.96
C PHE A 162 5.82 0.23 -3.28
N VAL A 163 5.07 -0.37 -4.22
CA VAL A 163 4.66 0.30 -5.45
C VAL A 163 3.59 1.36 -5.15
N LEU A 164 2.54 0.98 -4.45
CA LEU A 164 1.39 1.84 -4.20
C LEU A 164 1.76 3.08 -3.37
N ALA A 165 2.58 2.90 -2.35
CA ALA A 165 2.95 3.92 -1.38
C ALA A 165 3.82 5.04 -1.96
N LEU A 166 4.61 4.78 -3.01
CA LEU A 166 5.50 5.77 -3.63
C LEU A 166 4.78 6.67 -4.65
N SER A 167 3.61 6.28 -5.13
CA SER A 167 2.93 6.99 -6.21
C SER A 167 2.58 8.43 -5.84
N THR A 168 1.98 8.66 -4.68
CA THR A 168 1.59 9.99 -4.20
C THR A 168 2.80 10.86 -3.82
N PRO A 169 3.78 10.39 -3.04
CA PRO A 169 5.00 11.16 -2.77
C PRO A 169 5.74 11.62 -4.02
N LEU A 170 5.90 10.75 -5.02
CA LEU A 170 6.55 11.13 -6.28
C LEU A 170 5.73 12.16 -7.08
N THR A 171 4.41 12.05 -7.04
CA THR A 171 3.50 13.06 -7.59
C THR A 171 3.72 14.42 -6.92
N ASN A 172 3.76 14.45 -5.58
CA ASN A 172 4.00 15.66 -4.79
C ASN A 172 5.38 16.27 -5.07
N VAL A 173 6.41 15.44 -5.23
CA VAL A 173 7.76 15.88 -5.61
C VAL A 173 7.75 16.60 -6.96
N LEU A 174 7.12 16.04 -7.99
CA LEU A 174 7.01 16.69 -9.30
C LEU A 174 6.21 17.97 -9.25
N GLN A 175 5.14 18.01 -8.47
CA GLN A 175 4.34 19.25 -8.26
C GLN A 175 5.15 20.32 -7.54
N ALA A 176 5.91 19.97 -6.51
CA ALA A 176 6.80 20.90 -5.79
C ALA A 176 7.93 21.47 -6.68
N MET A 177 8.37 20.70 -7.68
CA MET A 177 9.30 21.16 -8.72
C MET A 177 8.62 22.03 -9.82
N GLY A 178 7.34 22.37 -9.69
CA GLY A 178 6.58 23.16 -10.66
C GLY A 178 6.16 22.39 -11.91
N ARG A 179 6.27 21.06 -11.92
CA ARG A 179 5.95 20.19 -13.06
C ARG A 179 4.70 19.33 -12.80
N ALA A 180 3.62 19.99 -12.36
CA ALA A 180 2.33 19.36 -12.11
C ALA A 180 1.68 18.78 -13.40
N ASP A 181 2.13 19.21 -14.57
CA ASP A 181 1.72 18.68 -15.88
C ASP A 181 2.08 17.21 -16.06
N ILE A 182 3.20 16.77 -15.49
CA ILE A 182 3.70 15.40 -15.63
C ILE A 182 2.81 14.41 -14.87
N PRO A 183 2.57 14.56 -13.55
CA PRO A 183 1.66 13.68 -12.83
C PRO A 183 0.25 13.64 -13.40
N ALA A 184 -0.28 14.78 -13.89
CA ALA A 184 -1.59 14.80 -14.53
C ALA A 184 -1.65 13.85 -15.73
N LYS A 185 -0.61 13.84 -16.58
CA LYS A 185 -0.53 12.92 -17.73
C LYS A 185 -0.31 11.47 -17.33
N THR A 186 0.61 11.21 -16.38
CA THR A 186 0.91 9.84 -15.96
C THR A 186 -0.26 9.19 -15.25
N VAL A 187 -1.00 9.93 -14.43
CA VAL A 187 -2.23 9.45 -13.77
C VAL A 187 -3.34 9.20 -14.81
N ALA A 188 -3.50 10.08 -15.82
CA ALA A 188 -4.49 9.88 -16.88
C ALA A 188 -4.20 8.60 -17.69
N ILE A 189 -2.94 8.37 -18.08
CA ILE A 189 -2.54 7.15 -18.80
C ILE A 189 -2.72 5.93 -17.89
N GLY A 190 -2.30 6.02 -16.62
CA GLY A 190 -2.50 4.97 -15.63
C GLY A 190 -3.97 4.61 -15.45
N ALA A 191 -4.87 5.60 -15.46
CA ALA A 191 -6.31 5.38 -15.40
C ALA A 191 -6.82 4.56 -16.59
N VAL A 192 -6.36 4.87 -17.80
CA VAL A 192 -6.72 4.09 -19.01
C VAL A 192 -6.21 2.65 -18.88
N ILE A 193 -4.94 2.46 -18.47
CA ILE A 193 -4.38 1.12 -18.22
C ILE A 193 -5.25 0.35 -17.23
N LYS A 194 -5.65 0.98 -16.12
CA LYS A 194 -6.47 0.35 -15.09
C LYS A 194 -7.83 -0.10 -15.61
N VAL A 195 -8.52 0.77 -16.36
CA VAL A 195 -9.84 0.45 -16.94
C VAL A 195 -9.73 -0.71 -17.93
N VAL A 196 -8.72 -0.70 -18.80
CA VAL A 196 -8.50 -1.77 -19.77
C VAL A 196 -8.15 -3.09 -19.07
N CYS A 197 -7.25 -3.06 -18.10
CA CYS A 197 -6.90 -4.25 -17.32
C CYS A 197 -8.09 -4.80 -16.54
N ASN A 198 -8.89 -3.96 -15.90
CA ASN A 198 -10.09 -4.40 -15.19
C ASN A 198 -11.09 -5.03 -16.15
N PHE A 199 -11.32 -4.40 -17.31
CA PHE A 199 -12.25 -4.94 -18.31
C PHE A 199 -11.83 -6.33 -18.79
N ILE A 200 -10.55 -6.58 -18.99
CA ILE A 200 -10.01 -7.87 -19.44
C ILE A 200 -9.97 -8.87 -18.28
N PHE A 201 -9.28 -8.54 -17.19
CA PHE A 201 -8.95 -9.51 -16.14
C PHE A 201 -10.15 -9.88 -15.25
N VAL A 202 -11.05 -8.93 -14.96
CA VAL A 202 -12.26 -9.23 -14.19
C VAL A 202 -13.25 -10.07 -15.02
N GLY A 203 -13.16 -9.98 -16.35
CA GLY A 203 -13.98 -10.80 -17.25
C GLY A 203 -13.52 -12.26 -17.36
N ILE A 204 -12.32 -12.60 -16.90
CA ILE A 204 -11.80 -13.98 -16.91
C ILE A 204 -12.25 -14.66 -15.62
N PRO A 205 -13.04 -15.74 -15.67
CA PRO A 205 -13.61 -16.38 -14.47
C PRO A 205 -12.57 -16.83 -13.46
N GLU A 206 -11.41 -17.31 -13.91
CA GLU A 206 -10.30 -17.78 -13.05
C GLU A 206 -9.62 -16.64 -12.31
N LEU A 207 -9.57 -15.45 -12.89
CA LEU A 207 -9.01 -14.25 -12.27
C LEU A 207 -10.07 -13.46 -11.50
N ASN A 208 -11.29 -13.41 -12.01
CA ASN A 208 -12.45 -12.77 -11.41
C ASN A 208 -12.13 -11.46 -10.68
N ILE A 209 -12.51 -11.33 -9.41
CA ILE A 209 -12.26 -10.12 -8.60
C ILE A 209 -10.77 -9.87 -8.31
N TYR A 210 -9.93 -10.90 -8.34
CA TYR A 210 -8.47 -10.75 -8.20
C TYR A 210 -7.86 -10.00 -9.39
N GLY A 211 -8.49 -10.09 -10.56
CA GLY A 211 -8.12 -9.32 -11.76
C GLY A 211 -8.13 -7.80 -11.55
N ALA A 212 -9.09 -7.30 -10.74
CA ALA A 212 -9.13 -5.87 -10.36
C ALA A 212 -7.92 -5.45 -9.51
N THR A 213 -7.43 -6.35 -8.66
CA THR A 213 -6.21 -6.12 -7.86
C THR A 213 -4.99 -6.03 -8.76
N ILE A 214 -4.86 -6.94 -9.72
CA ILE A 214 -3.76 -6.95 -10.70
C ILE A 214 -3.80 -5.67 -11.55
N GLY A 215 -4.96 -5.29 -12.07
CA GLY A 215 -5.15 -4.06 -12.85
C GLY A 215 -4.73 -2.81 -12.08
N THR A 216 -5.08 -2.74 -10.79
CA THR A 216 -4.66 -1.66 -9.92
C THR A 216 -3.13 -1.61 -9.77
N ILE A 217 -2.47 -2.74 -9.53
CA ILE A 217 -1.01 -2.81 -9.38
C ILE A 217 -0.30 -2.38 -10.67
N LEU A 218 -0.75 -2.83 -11.83
CA LEU A 218 -0.16 -2.47 -13.12
C LEU A 218 -0.30 -0.96 -13.39
N CYS A 219 -1.44 -0.37 -13.09
CA CYS A 219 -1.65 1.08 -13.17
C CYS A 219 -0.64 1.84 -12.32
N TYR A 220 -0.52 1.51 -11.04
CA TYR A 220 0.39 2.21 -10.13
C TYR A 220 1.86 1.93 -10.46
N LEU A 221 2.21 0.75 -10.92
CA LEU A 221 3.56 0.42 -11.39
C LEU A 221 3.97 1.34 -12.55
N PHE A 222 3.07 1.53 -13.53
CA PHE A 222 3.30 2.48 -14.63
C PHE A 222 3.49 3.91 -14.11
N ILE A 223 2.59 4.39 -13.22
CA ILE A 223 2.64 5.75 -12.66
C ILE A 223 3.98 5.97 -11.95
N ILE A 224 4.43 5.01 -11.14
CA ILE A 224 5.67 5.15 -10.38
C ILE A 224 6.88 5.16 -11.29
N ILE A 225 6.98 4.22 -12.22
CA ILE A 225 8.11 4.16 -13.16
C ILE A 225 8.20 5.47 -13.94
N ALA A 226 7.07 5.98 -14.45
CA ALA A 226 7.02 7.23 -15.18
C ALA A 226 7.40 8.44 -14.29
N ASN A 227 6.77 8.56 -13.10
CA ASN A 227 7.05 9.68 -12.19
C ASN A 227 8.49 9.65 -11.67
N LEU A 228 9.05 8.47 -11.41
CA LEU A 228 10.44 8.30 -11.00
C LEU A 228 11.42 8.74 -12.10
N TYR A 229 11.17 8.30 -13.33
CA TYR A 229 11.96 8.71 -14.50
C TYR A 229 11.94 10.24 -14.67
N PHE A 230 10.75 10.85 -14.64
CA PHE A 230 10.62 12.30 -14.79
C PHE A 230 11.19 13.05 -13.59
N THR A 231 11.08 12.54 -12.38
CA THR A 231 11.71 13.14 -11.19
C THR A 231 13.22 13.22 -11.39
N MET A 232 13.88 12.13 -11.79
CA MET A 232 15.31 12.14 -12.08
C MET A 232 15.69 13.07 -13.23
N LYS A 233 14.89 13.10 -14.29
CA LYS A 233 15.13 13.94 -15.47
C LYS A 233 14.99 15.45 -15.15
N VAL A 234 13.96 15.83 -14.39
CA VAL A 234 13.67 17.23 -14.03
C VAL A 234 14.63 17.75 -12.98
N SER A 235 14.91 16.95 -11.94
CA SER A 235 15.83 17.35 -10.85
C SER A 235 17.30 17.30 -11.27
N GLY A 236 17.64 16.47 -12.27
CA GLY A 236 19.03 16.16 -12.63
C GLY A 236 19.78 15.38 -11.54
N CYS A 237 19.07 14.88 -10.52
CA CYS A 237 19.64 14.15 -9.39
C CYS A 237 19.45 12.65 -9.55
N ARG A 238 20.42 11.87 -9.07
CA ARG A 238 20.29 10.40 -9.00
C ARG A 238 19.66 9.98 -7.70
N ILE A 239 18.74 9.03 -7.76
CA ILE A 239 18.11 8.42 -6.59
C ILE A 239 18.98 7.26 -6.13
N ASN A 240 19.29 7.22 -4.85
CA ASN A 240 20.05 6.12 -4.25
C ASN A 240 19.10 4.96 -3.90
N PHE A 241 18.78 4.11 -4.87
CA PHE A 241 17.89 2.97 -4.71
C PHE A 241 18.26 2.04 -3.55
N ILE A 242 19.54 1.82 -3.33
CA ILE A 242 20.02 0.93 -2.26
C ILE A 242 19.60 1.48 -0.89
N SER A 243 19.91 2.74 -0.63
CA SER A 243 19.60 3.37 0.65
C SER A 243 18.11 3.66 0.84
N THR A 244 17.39 4.00 -0.23
CA THR A 244 16.01 4.45 -0.12
C THR A 244 14.98 3.33 -0.21
N ILE A 245 15.29 2.24 -0.94
CA ILE A 245 14.33 1.16 -1.20
C ILE A 245 14.85 -0.19 -0.69
N VAL A 246 16.07 -0.59 -1.07
CA VAL A 246 16.56 -1.95 -0.80
C VAL A 246 16.74 -2.22 0.69
N LYS A 247 17.36 -1.29 1.44
CA LYS A 247 17.55 -1.44 2.89
C LYS A 247 16.22 -1.60 3.65
N PRO A 248 15.22 -0.69 3.49
CA PRO A 248 13.92 -0.87 4.14
C PRO A 248 13.22 -2.17 3.74
N MET A 249 13.31 -2.59 2.46
CA MET A 249 12.69 -3.83 1.98
C MET A 249 13.29 -5.08 2.62
N ILE A 250 14.62 -5.17 2.74
CA ILE A 250 15.28 -6.30 3.40
C ILE A 250 14.83 -6.39 4.87
N CYS A 251 14.87 -5.29 5.61
CA CYS A 251 14.40 -5.27 7.00
C CYS A 251 12.92 -5.63 7.13
N ALA A 252 12.09 -5.15 6.22
CA ALA A 252 10.67 -5.44 6.21
C ALA A 252 10.39 -6.92 5.90
N THR A 253 11.17 -7.54 5.02
CA THR A 253 11.06 -8.98 4.75
C THR A 253 11.43 -9.81 5.97
N VAL A 254 12.53 -9.48 6.64
CA VAL A 254 12.91 -10.15 7.90
C VAL A 254 11.82 -9.95 8.96
N CYS A 255 11.33 -8.73 9.10
CA CYS A 255 10.23 -8.40 10.02
C CYS A 255 8.97 -9.25 9.75
N ALA A 256 8.55 -9.36 8.48
CA ALA A 256 7.39 -10.14 8.07
C ALA A 256 7.56 -11.64 8.37
N LEU A 257 8.74 -12.19 8.11
CA LEU A 257 9.07 -13.58 8.45
C LEU A 257 9.07 -13.81 9.96
N CYS A 258 9.63 -12.89 10.74
CA CYS A 258 9.60 -12.96 12.20
C CYS A 258 8.16 -12.85 12.73
N ALA A 259 7.33 -11.98 12.17
CA ALA A 259 5.92 -11.87 12.55
C ALA A 259 5.17 -13.20 12.32
N TYR A 260 5.34 -13.76 11.13
CA TYR A 260 4.72 -15.04 10.76
C TYR A 260 5.19 -16.17 11.68
N GLY A 261 6.52 -16.28 11.89
CA GLY A 261 7.10 -17.29 12.79
C GLY A 261 6.65 -17.15 14.25
N THR A 262 6.64 -15.92 14.78
CA THR A 262 6.14 -15.64 16.14
C THR A 262 4.69 -16.06 16.29
N ARG A 263 3.85 -15.74 15.30
CA ARG A 263 2.45 -16.15 15.35
C ARG A 263 2.30 -17.67 15.34
N MET A 264 3.04 -18.37 14.47
CA MET A 264 3.00 -19.85 14.40
C MET A 264 3.41 -20.48 15.73
N LEU A 265 4.45 -19.97 16.38
CA LEU A 265 4.89 -20.45 17.69
C LEU A 265 3.84 -20.18 18.78
N LEU A 266 3.27 -18.98 18.81
CA LEU A 266 2.29 -18.60 19.81
C LEU A 266 0.94 -19.31 19.65
N LEU A 267 0.54 -19.70 18.45
CA LEU A 267 -0.67 -20.49 18.22
C LEU A 267 -0.63 -21.85 18.92
N ASN A 268 0.57 -22.46 19.06
CA ASN A 268 0.74 -23.72 19.75
C ASN A 268 0.73 -23.58 21.28
N VAL A 269 0.98 -22.36 21.78
CA VAL A 269 1.06 -22.06 23.24
C VAL A 269 -0.23 -21.43 23.75
N LEU A 270 -0.83 -20.53 22.97
CA LEU A 270 -2.02 -19.77 23.34
C LEU A 270 -3.30 -20.46 22.80
N THR A 271 -3.66 -21.59 23.40
CA THR A 271 -4.83 -22.40 23.00
C THR A 271 -6.06 -22.14 23.86
N PHE A 272 -6.33 -20.90 24.24
CA PHE A 272 -7.46 -20.54 25.10
C PHE A 272 -8.49 -19.65 24.38
N GLY A 273 -9.72 -19.70 24.91
CA GLY A 273 -10.85 -18.87 24.47
C GLY A 273 -11.67 -19.50 23.34
N ASP A 274 -12.90 -19.05 23.23
CA ASP A 274 -13.82 -19.44 22.16
C ASP A 274 -13.37 -18.81 20.83
N PRO A 275 -13.31 -19.56 19.71
CA PRO A 275 -12.98 -19.04 18.39
C PRO A 275 -13.83 -17.84 17.95
N SER A 276 -15.07 -17.76 18.42
CA SER A 276 -15.98 -16.63 18.14
C SER A 276 -15.70 -15.39 19.00
N SER A 277 -14.89 -15.51 20.06
CA SER A 277 -14.54 -14.40 20.92
C SER A 277 -13.41 -13.55 20.31
N ARG A 278 -13.52 -12.23 20.41
CA ARG A 278 -12.44 -11.31 20.02
C ARG A 278 -11.16 -11.48 20.86
N LEU A 279 -11.30 -11.93 22.11
CA LEU A 279 -10.19 -12.22 23.02
C LEU A 279 -9.93 -13.72 23.08
N ASN A 280 -9.44 -14.31 21.99
CA ASN A 280 -8.99 -15.68 21.91
C ASN A 280 -7.47 -15.76 21.70
N GLY A 281 -6.88 -16.94 21.93
CA GLY A 281 -5.45 -17.13 21.80
C GLY A 281 -4.91 -16.83 20.39
N ALA A 282 -5.69 -17.09 19.34
CA ALA A 282 -5.32 -16.79 17.96
C ALA A 282 -5.23 -15.28 17.67
N ASN A 283 -6.18 -14.51 18.17
CA ASN A 283 -6.17 -13.05 18.03
C ASN A 283 -5.05 -12.41 18.84
N LEU A 284 -4.83 -12.90 20.06
CA LEU A 284 -3.75 -12.43 20.92
C LEU A 284 -2.38 -12.75 20.30
N SER A 285 -2.19 -13.97 19.73
CA SER A 285 -0.97 -14.34 19.02
C SER A 285 -0.69 -13.40 17.82
N THR A 286 -1.74 -12.95 17.13
CA THR A 286 -1.61 -11.99 16.03
C THR A 286 -1.15 -10.62 16.51
N LEU A 287 -1.71 -10.11 17.62
CA LEU A 287 -1.29 -8.84 18.21
C LEU A 287 0.17 -8.89 18.71
N PHE A 288 0.56 -9.96 19.38
CA PHE A 288 1.96 -10.17 19.79
C PHE A 288 2.89 -10.27 18.59
N ALA A 289 2.50 -10.97 17.51
CA ALA A 289 3.30 -11.05 16.29
C ALA A 289 3.54 -9.68 15.67
N VAL A 290 2.51 -8.81 15.63
CA VAL A 290 2.64 -7.42 15.17
C VAL A 290 3.58 -6.62 16.07
N ALA A 291 3.47 -6.74 17.39
CA ALA A 291 4.35 -6.03 18.31
C ALA A 291 5.83 -6.45 18.15
N VAL A 292 6.10 -7.76 18.05
CA VAL A 292 7.45 -8.29 17.76
C VAL A 292 7.96 -7.78 16.41
N ALA A 293 7.12 -7.77 15.39
CA ALA A 293 7.48 -7.27 14.08
C ALA A 293 7.97 -5.81 14.12
N VAL A 294 7.27 -4.93 14.84
CA VAL A 294 7.66 -3.52 14.99
C VAL A 294 9.04 -3.40 15.66
N VAL A 295 9.29 -4.17 16.71
CA VAL A 295 10.58 -4.18 17.41
C VAL A 295 11.70 -4.69 16.50
N VAL A 296 11.49 -5.83 15.84
CA VAL A 296 12.48 -6.43 14.91
C VAL A 296 12.80 -5.47 13.78
N TYR A 297 11.79 -4.79 13.22
CA TYR A 297 12.01 -3.82 12.17
C TYR A 297 12.81 -2.61 12.64
N ALA A 298 12.46 -2.03 13.79
CA ALA A 298 13.17 -0.89 14.36
C ALA A 298 14.65 -1.22 14.63
N VAL A 299 14.92 -2.38 15.25
CA VAL A 299 16.28 -2.86 15.52
C VAL A 299 17.04 -3.13 14.20
N GLY A 300 16.40 -3.82 13.25
CA GLY A 300 17.00 -4.11 11.94
C GLY A 300 17.39 -2.83 11.19
N MET A 301 16.54 -1.82 11.16
CA MET A 301 16.82 -0.53 10.51
C MET A 301 17.97 0.23 11.18
N LEU A 302 18.09 0.15 12.51
CA LEU A 302 19.23 0.73 13.22
C LEU A 302 20.53 -0.01 12.90
N LEU A 303 20.52 -1.35 12.87
CA LEU A 303 21.70 -2.18 12.59
C LEU A 303 22.27 -1.94 11.18
N ILE A 304 21.41 -1.83 10.17
CA ILE A 304 21.87 -1.58 8.78
C ILE A 304 22.08 -0.10 8.46
N LYS A 305 21.99 0.78 9.49
CA LYS A 305 22.04 2.24 9.32
C LYS A 305 21.11 2.70 8.19
N GLY A 306 19.85 2.28 8.30
CA GLY A 306 18.82 2.56 7.30
C GLY A 306 18.26 3.97 7.41
N PHE A 307 18.43 4.64 8.55
CA PHE A 307 18.02 6.03 8.77
C PHE A 307 19.17 6.97 8.41
N ALA A 308 18.88 8.06 7.67
CA ALA A 308 19.78 9.18 7.54
C ALA A 308 19.43 10.26 8.58
N TYR A 309 20.42 11.11 8.90
CA TYR A 309 20.21 12.23 9.83
C TYR A 309 19.04 13.13 9.39
N ASP A 310 18.99 13.47 8.10
CA ASP A 310 17.95 14.33 7.52
C ASP A 310 16.54 13.74 7.68
N ASP A 311 16.39 12.43 7.61
CA ASP A 311 15.09 11.75 7.76
C ASP A 311 14.51 11.94 9.16
N ILE A 312 15.38 11.82 10.17
CA ILE A 312 14.97 11.91 11.58
C ILE A 312 14.64 13.35 11.93
N VAL A 313 15.38 14.32 11.38
CA VAL A 313 15.14 15.75 11.60
C VAL A 313 13.78 16.19 11.05
N MET A 314 13.25 15.55 10.00
CA MET A 314 11.92 15.81 9.44
C MET A 314 10.76 15.35 10.35
N LEU A 315 11.03 14.47 11.32
CA LEU A 315 10.03 13.99 12.27
C LEU A 315 9.77 15.01 13.40
N PRO A 316 8.58 15.01 14.01
CA PRO A 316 8.30 15.83 15.20
C PRO A 316 9.30 15.52 16.32
N LYS A 317 9.98 16.54 16.87
CA LYS A 317 11.09 16.42 17.84
C LYS A 317 12.34 15.71 17.31
N GLY A 318 12.47 15.53 16.00
CA GLY A 318 13.50 14.76 15.34
C GLY A 318 14.93 15.23 15.63
N LYS A 319 15.18 16.53 15.82
CA LYS A 319 16.51 17.07 16.17
C LYS A 319 17.12 16.48 17.46
N LYS A 320 16.27 16.21 18.48
CA LYS A 320 16.74 15.60 19.74
C LYS A 320 17.04 14.11 19.54
N ILE A 321 16.20 13.41 18.79
CA ILE A 321 16.33 11.98 18.50
C ILE A 321 17.56 11.76 17.60
N ALA A 322 17.74 12.58 16.55
CA ALA A 322 18.88 12.50 15.64
C ALA A 322 20.21 12.64 16.39
N LYS A 323 20.34 13.65 17.27
CA LYS A 323 21.55 13.82 18.09
C LYS A 323 21.82 12.64 19.02
N ALA A 324 20.77 12.03 19.58
CA ALA A 324 20.94 10.85 20.43
C ALA A 324 21.45 9.65 19.62
N LEU A 325 20.85 9.37 18.45
CA LEU A 325 21.25 8.26 17.59
C LEU A 325 22.63 8.45 16.95
N GLU A 326 22.99 9.69 16.61
CA GLU A 326 24.32 10.04 16.13
C GLU A 326 25.42 9.72 17.17
N LYS A 327 25.16 10.03 18.45
CA LYS A 327 26.07 9.71 19.56
C LYS A 327 26.37 8.21 19.68
N PHE A 328 25.41 7.37 19.28
CA PHE A 328 25.56 5.91 19.28
C PHE A 328 26.01 5.33 17.93
N HIS A 329 26.37 6.16 16.93
CA HIS A 329 26.74 5.75 15.57
C HIS A 329 25.70 4.86 14.86
N LEU A 330 24.41 5.03 15.18
CA LEU A 330 23.29 4.22 14.68
C LEU A 330 22.63 4.79 13.42
N ILE A 331 23.05 5.96 12.96
CA ILE A 331 22.58 6.61 11.72
C ILE A 331 23.75 6.77 10.74
N GLY A 332 23.42 6.72 9.43
CA GLY A 332 24.38 6.85 8.34
C GLY A 332 24.33 8.21 7.65
#